data_bc70bba4fba6544764e0c41366b1faf9
#
_entry.id   bc70bba4fba6544764e0c41366b1faf9
#
_cell.length_a   1.000
_cell.length_b   1.000
_cell.length_c   1.000
_cell.angle_alpha   90.00
_cell.angle_beta   90.00
_cell.angle_gamma   90.00
#
_symmetry.space_group_name_H-M   'P 1'
#
loop_
_entity.id
_entity.type
_entity.pdbx_description
1 polymer ?
#
loop_
_entity_poly.entity_id
_entity_poly.type
_entity_poly.pdbx_seq_one_letter_code
_entity_poly.pdbx_strand_id
1 'polypeptide(L)'
;MMKTTSNDKFRSQLEKRVATLLTTLGVSYKYESEKLSYTIEHNYTPDFVLPNYVYLEAKGYWSAIDRRKILNVKKSNPEVDLRMVFQSPYNKISKKSKTTYAQWCEKHEIPWTHFHDIPLEWLI
;
A
#
# COMPACT_ATOMS: atom_id res chain seq x y z
N MET A 1 18.35 34.43 -29.76
CA MET A 1 17.94 34.07 -29.16
C MET A 1 17.63 33.24 -28.35
N MET A 2 17.81 33.09 -27.66
CA MET A 2 17.55 32.22 -27.02
C MET A 2 16.64 32.01 -26.26
N LYS A 3 16.34 31.48 -25.88
CA LYS A 3 15.56 31.13 -25.27
C LYS A 3 15.21 30.63 -24.15
N THR A 4 14.84 30.80 -23.76
CA THR A 4 14.30 30.76 -22.40
C THR A 4 13.46 29.53 -22.12
N THR A 5 13.29 28.72 -23.09
CA THR A 5 12.49 27.51 -22.93
C THR A 5 13.05 26.60 -21.85
N SER A 6 14.38 26.66 -21.64
CA SER A 6 15.00 25.82 -20.61
C SER A 6 14.55 26.19 -19.21
N ASN A 7 14.11 27.44 -18.99
CA ASN A 7 13.67 27.88 -17.67
C ASN A 7 12.29 27.36 -17.28
N ASP A 8 11.49 26.97 -18.25
CA ASP A 8 10.12 26.52 -17.99
C ASP A 8 10.07 25.16 -17.32
N LYS A 9 11.13 24.37 -17.41
CA LYS A 9 11.17 23.03 -16.82
C LYS A 9 11.42 23.03 -15.33
N PHE A 10 11.91 24.13 -14.77
CA PHE A 10 12.22 24.19 -13.34
C PHE A 10 10.98 24.50 -12.53
N ARG A 11 10.86 23.86 -11.36
CA ARG A 11 9.68 23.96 -10.51
C ARG A 11 9.68 25.16 -9.58
N SER A 12 10.83 25.77 -9.36
CA SER A 12 10.94 26.89 -8.42
C SER A 12 11.98 27.88 -8.88
N GLN A 13 11.90 29.09 -8.31
CA GLN A 13 12.92 30.12 -8.55
C GLN A 13 14.28 29.68 -8.02
N LEU A 14 14.31 28.98 -6.88
CA LEU A 14 15.56 28.48 -6.34
C LEU A 14 16.23 27.52 -7.31
N GLU A 15 15.48 26.59 -7.89
CA GLU A 15 16.01 25.66 -8.88
C GLU A 15 16.59 26.39 -10.08
N LYS A 16 15.91 27.44 -10.56
CA LYS A 16 16.41 28.26 -11.67
C LYS A 16 17.72 28.93 -11.30
N ARG A 17 17.81 29.45 -10.07
CA ARG A 17 19.03 30.10 -9.60
C ARG A 17 20.20 29.13 -9.51
N VAL A 18 19.93 27.91 -9.03
CA VAL A 18 20.96 26.88 -8.96
C VAL A 18 21.42 26.49 -10.37
N ALA A 19 20.49 26.31 -11.30
CA ALA A 19 20.82 25.99 -12.68
C ALA A 19 21.67 27.09 -13.31
N THR A 20 21.32 28.35 -13.06
CA THR A 20 22.09 29.50 -13.58
C THR A 20 23.49 29.52 -12.99
N LEU A 21 23.61 29.27 -11.68
CA LEU A 21 24.91 29.22 -11.03
C LEU A 21 25.79 28.12 -11.63
N LEU A 22 25.22 26.92 -11.80
CA LEU A 22 25.97 25.81 -12.38
C LEU A 22 26.44 26.14 -13.77
N THR A 23 25.59 26.74 -14.59
CA THR A 23 25.95 27.18 -15.93
C THR A 23 27.07 28.22 -15.90
N THR A 24 26.96 29.21 -15.01
CA THR A 24 27.95 30.26 -14.84
C THR A 24 29.31 29.69 -14.45
N LEU A 25 29.30 28.65 -13.63
CA LEU A 25 30.54 28.01 -13.19
C LEU A 25 31.08 27.00 -14.19
N GLY A 26 30.40 26.84 -15.32
CA GLY A 26 30.86 25.93 -16.36
C GLY A 26 30.61 24.45 -16.00
N VAL A 27 29.70 24.18 -15.07
CA VAL A 27 29.36 22.81 -14.65
C VAL A 27 28.16 22.34 -15.46
N SER A 28 28.33 21.27 -16.19
CA SER A 28 27.19 20.65 -16.88
C SER A 28 26.39 19.82 -15.89
N TYR A 29 25.08 19.76 -16.14
CA TYR A 29 24.18 19.03 -15.25
C TYR A 29 23.03 18.43 -16.05
N LYS A 30 22.33 17.49 -15.42
CA LYS A 30 21.06 17.00 -15.92
C LYS A 30 20.01 17.35 -14.89
N TYR A 31 18.81 17.71 -15.35
CA TYR A 31 17.73 18.09 -14.45
C TYR A 31 16.68 16.97 -14.39
N GLU A 32 16.45 16.45 -13.18
CA GLU A 32 15.46 15.41 -12.93
C GLU A 32 15.54 14.24 -13.93
N SER A 33 16.76 13.87 -14.31
CA SER A 33 16.98 12.86 -15.34
C SER A 33 17.04 11.44 -14.78
N GLU A 34 17.20 11.30 -13.47
CA GLU A 34 17.38 9.98 -12.86
C GLU A 34 16.39 9.78 -11.75
N LYS A 35 16.05 8.51 -11.52
CA LYS A 35 15.17 8.10 -10.43
C LYS A 35 15.93 7.13 -9.55
N LEU A 36 15.89 7.38 -8.25
CA LEU A 36 16.51 6.50 -7.27
C LEU A 36 15.42 5.81 -6.48
N SER A 37 15.46 4.48 -6.44
CA SER A 37 14.51 3.69 -5.66
C SER A 37 14.93 3.68 -4.19
N TYR A 38 13.94 3.61 -3.30
CA TYR A 38 14.25 3.39 -1.90
C TYR A 38 13.15 2.54 -1.29
N THR A 39 13.49 1.84 -0.22
CA THR A 39 12.57 0.93 0.44
C THR A 39 12.24 1.45 1.83
N ILE A 40 10.95 1.45 2.17
CA ILE A 40 10.49 1.81 3.50
C ILE A 40 9.98 0.55 4.17
N GLU A 41 10.45 0.30 5.39
CA GLU A 41 9.98 -0.82 6.18
C GLU A 41 8.84 -0.37 7.08
N HIS A 42 7.73 -1.11 7.02
CA HIS A 42 6.56 -0.87 7.87
C HIS A 42 6.31 -2.09 8.74
N ASN A 43 5.80 -1.85 9.93
CA ASN A 43 5.40 -2.93 10.83
C ASN A 43 3.87 -3.04 10.81
N TYR A 44 3.38 -4.28 10.88
CA TYR A 44 1.97 -4.59 10.96
C TYR A 44 1.71 -5.40 12.23
N THR A 45 0.72 -4.97 13.00
CA THR A 45 0.33 -5.65 14.22
C THR A 45 -1.07 -6.21 14.02
N PRO A 46 -1.23 -7.54 13.95
CA PRO A 46 -2.56 -8.14 13.82
C PRO A 46 -3.38 -7.92 15.10
N ASP A 47 -4.70 -7.90 14.95
CA ASP A 47 -5.58 -7.67 16.10
C ASP A 47 -5.46 -8.78 17.14
N PHE A 48 -5.41 -10.04 16.70
CA PHE A 48 -5.34 -11.19 17.61
C PHE A 48 -4.34 -12.21 17.11
N VAL A 49 -3.56 -12.75 18.03
CA VAL A 49 -2.68 -13.89 17.78
C VAL A 49 -3.15 -15.02 18.67
N LEU A 50 -3.64 -16.09 18.06
CA LEU A 50 -4.18 -17.24 18.79
C LEU A 50 -3.05 -18.21 19.19
N PRO A 51 -3.29 -19.06 20.21
CA PRO A 51 -2.26 -20.03 20.63
C PRO A 51 -1.84 -21.00 19.53
N ASN A 52 -2.67 -21.23 18.53
CA ASN A 52 -2.37 -22.08 17.38
C ASN A 52 -1.64 -21.32 16.26
N TYR A 53 -1.19 -20.10 16.55
CA TYR A 53 -0.47 -19.21 15.60
C TYR A 53 -1.32 -18.76 14.42
N VAL A 54 -2.63 -18.82 14.54
CA VAL A 54 -3.52 -18.16 13.58
C VAL A 54 -3.63 -16.70 14.00
N TYR A 55 -3.46 -15.81 13.03
CA TYR A 55 -3.58 -14.37 13.23
C TYR A 55 -4.93 -13.93 12.69
N LEU A 56 -5.70 -13.21 13.51
CA LEU A 56 -7.01 -12.71 13.11
C LEU A 56 -6.98 -11.19 13.01
N GLU A 57 -7.54 -10.71 11.92
CA GLU A 57 -7.74 -9.28 11.69
C GLU A 57 -9.25 -9.04 11.57
N ALA A 58 -9.79 -8.18 12.45
CA ALA A 58 -11.22 -7.90 12.48
C ALA A 58 -11.50 -6.57 11.79
N LYS A 59 -12.46 -6.55 10.86
CA LYS A 59 -12.79 -5.33 10.11
C LYS A 59 -14.31 -5.15 9.96
N GLY A 60 -14.75 -3.92 10.21
CA GLY A 60 -16.05 -3.47 9.78
C GLY A 60 -15.90 -2.87 8.39
N TYR A 61 -15.39 -1.64 8.32
CA TYR A 61 -15.06 -1.00 7.04
C TYR A 61 -13.63 -1.40 6.65
N TRP A 62 -13.46 -1.82 5.40
CA TRP A 62 -12.16 -2.30 4.92
C TRP A 62 -11.74 -1.51 3.70
N SER A 63 -10.94 -0.48 3.90
CA SER A 63 -10.53 0.45 2.85
C SER A 63 -9.56 -0.18 1.86
N ALA A 64 -9.40 0.47 0.70
CA ALA A 64 -8.43 0.04 -0.29
C ALA A 64 -7.00 0.05 0.28
N ILE A 65 -6.69 1.03 1.13
CA ILE A 65 -5.38 1.13 1.78
C ILE A 65 -5.18 -0.08 2.70
N ASP A 66 -6.20 -0.41 3.50
CA ASP A 66 -6.12 -1.56 4.41
C ASP A 66 -6.00 -2.88 3.64
N ARG A 67 -6.73 -3.03 2.53
CA ARG A 67 -6.64 -4.23 1.71
C ARG A 67 -5.25 -4.41 1.12
N ARG A 68 -4.66 -3.33 0.62
CA ARG A 68 -3.30 -3.37 0.07
C ARG A 68 -2.27 -3.72 1.14
N LYS A 69 -2.47 -3.19 2.35
CA LYS A 69 -1.61 -3.49 3.49
C LYS A 69 -1.60 -4.98 3.78
N ILE A 70 -2.79 -5.60 3.82
CA ILE A 70 -2.91 -7.05 4.06
C ILE A 70 -2.19 -7.85 2.98
N LEU A 71 -2.33 -7.47 1.71
CA LEU A 71 -1.62 -8.14 0.63
C LEU A 71 -0.11 -8.05 0.80
N ASN A 72 0.39 -6.87 1.18
CA ASN A 72 1.82 -6.65 1.38
C ASN A 72 2.33 -7.47 2.55
N VAL A 73 1.56 -7.54 3.65
CA VAL A 73 1.93 -8.34 4.82
C VAL A 73 2.04 -9.81 4.44
N LYS A 74 1.06 -10.34 3.72
CA LYS A 74 1.06 -11.74 3.30
C LYS A 74 2.21 -12.03 2.33
N LYS A 75 2.49 -11.11 1.45
CA LYS A 75 3.58 -11.27 0.48
C LYS A 75 4.94 -11.27 1.18
N SER A 76 5.11 -10.44 2.19
CA SER A 76 6.37 -10.34 2.94
C SER A 76 6.52 -11.44 3.99
N ASN A 77 5.41 -12.08 4.39
CA ASN A 77 5.40 -13.11 5.43
C ASN A 77 4.57 -14.30 4.95
N PRO A 78 5.03 -15.01 3.90
CA PRO A 78 4.21 -16.07 3.29
C PRO A 78 3.90 -17.24 4.21
N GLU A 79 4.65 -17.40 5.30
CA GLU A 79 4.42 -18.46 6.29
C GLU A 79 3.35 -18.11 7.32
N VAL A 80 2.91 -16.86 7.36
CA VAL A 80 1.96 -16.40 8.38
C VAL A 80 0.53 -16.75 7.95
N ASP A 81 -0.22 -17.33 8.89
CA ASP A 81 -1.62 -17.70 8.69
C ASP A 81 -2.51 -16.57 9.16
N LEU A 82 -2.76 -15.61 8.27
CA LEU A 82 -3.58 -14.43 8.56
C LEU A 82 -4.97 -14.62 7.96
N ARG A 83 -5.99 -14.48 8.81
CA ARG A 83 -7.38 -14.67 8.43
C ARG A 83 -8.21 -13.46 8.81
N MET A 84 -9.24 -13.18 8.00
CA MET A 84 -10.08 -12.01 8.19
C MET A 84 -11.39 -12.37 8.88
N VAL A 85 -11.80 -11.55 9.84
CA VAL A 85 -13.10 -11.64 10.49
C VAL A 85 -13.86 -10.36 10.18
N PHE A 86 -14.98 -10.47 9.46
CA PHE A 86 -15.73 -9.30 9.02
C PHE A 86 -17.04 -9.13 9.76
N GLN A 87 -17.40 -7.89 10.03
CA GLN A 87 -18.74 -7.56 10.49
C GLN A 87 -19.75 -7.74 9.34
N SER A 88 -19.36 -7.33 8.13
CA SER A 88 -20.23 -7.39 6.95
C SER A 88 -19.44 -7.85 5.73
N PRO A 89 -19.20 -9.17 5.62
CA PRO A 89 -18.33 -9.71 4.55
C PRO A 89 -18.85 -9.50 3.14
N TYR A 90 -20.15 -9.25 2.99
CA TYR A 90 -20.74 -9.06 1.66
C TYR A 90 -20.86 -7.61 1.26
N ASN A 91 -20.27 -6.69 2.02
CA ASN A 91 -20.13 -5.30 1.59
C ASN A 91 -19.21 -5.24 0.39
N LYS A 92 -19.53 -4.36 -0.55
CA LYS A 92 -18.71 -4.15 -1.74
C LYS A 92 -17.45 -3.37 -1.39
N ILE A 93 -16.36 -3.65 -2.10
CA ILE A 93 -15.08 -3.00 -1.85
C ILE A 93 -15.10 -1.52 -2.23
N SER A 94 -16.02 -1.10 -3.10
CA SER A 94 -16.22 0.30 -3.47
C SER A 94 -17.60 0.45 -4.10
N LYS A 95 -18.03 1.71 -4.23
CA LYS A 95 -19.35 2.01 -4.80
C LYS A 95 -19.49 1.52 -6.24
N LYS A 96 -18.39 1.51 -6.99
CA LYS A 96 -18.40 1.13 -8.41
C LYS A 96 -18.11 -0.33 -8.65
N SER A 97 -17.73 -1.06 -7.62
CA SER A 97 -17.36 -2.46 -7.76
C SER A 97 -18.51 -3.36 -7.38
N LYS A 98 -18.59 -4.53 -8.02
CA LYS A 98 -19.51 -5.60 -7.65
C LYS A 98 -18.84 -6.60 -6.72
N THR A 99 -17.54 -6.47 -6.50
CA THR A 99 -16.76 -7.38 -5.67
C THR A 99 -17.01 -7.08 -4.20
N THR A 100 -17.35 -8.12 -3.42
CA THR A 100 -17.51 -8.01 -1.98
C THR A 100 -16.17 -8.25 -1.27
N TYR A 101 -16.11 -7.91 0.03
CA TYR A 101 -14.94 -8.24 0.85
C TYR A 101 -14.64 -9.74 0.80
N ALA A 102 -15.67 -10.56 0.92
CA ALA A 102 -15.53 -12.02 0.87
C ALA A 102 -14.93 -12.48 -0.47
N GLN A 103 -15.46 -11.97 -1.58
CA GLN A 103 -14.97 -12.33 -2.91
C GLN A 103 -13.53 -11.86 -3.12
N TRP A 104 -13.21 -10.68 -2.60
CA TRP A 104 -11.84 -10.16 -2.68
C TRP A 104 -10.87 -11.07 -1.92
N CYS A 105 -11.27 -11.53 -0.73
CA CYS A 105 -10.46 -12.47 0.03
C CYS A 105 -10.28 -13.78 -0.71
N GLU A 106 -11.33 -14.32 -1.30
CA GLU A 106 -11.28 -15.56 -2.06
C GLU A 106 -10.34 -15.45 -3.25
N LYS A 107 -10.41 -14.32 -3.95
CA LYS A 107 -9.51 -14.05 -5.07
C LYS A 107 -8.05 -14.07 -4.65
N HIS A 108 -7.76 -13.57 -3.45
CA HIS A 108 -6.39 -13.46 -2.94
C HIS A 108 -6.01 -14.58 -1.97
N GLU A 109 -6.84 -15.62 -1.89
CA GLU A 109 -6.59 -16.80 -1.07
C GLU A 109 -6.39 -16.46 0.41
N ILE A 110 -7.22 -15.55 0.91
CA ILE A 110 -7.24 -15.15 2.31
C ILE A 110 -8.47 -15.76 2.97
N PRO A 111 -8.31 -16.62 3.97
CA PRO A 111 -9.47 -17.16 4.69
C PRO A 111 -10.25 -16.03 5.37
N TRP A 112 -11.55 -16.12 5.34
CA TRP A 112 -12.41 -15.11 5.95
C TRP A 112 -13.62 -15.76 6.59
N THR A 113 -14.23 -15.05 7.53
CA THR A 113 -15.48 -15.48 8.15
C THR A 113 -16.28 -14.27 8.61
N HIS A 114 -17.57 -14.48 8.83
CA HIS A 114 -18.42 -13.50 9.50
C HIS A 114 -18.18 -13.63 11.01
N PHE A 115 -18.19 -12.52 11.74
CA PHE A 115 -17.84 -12.54 13.16
C PHE A 115 -18.82 -13.39 14.02
N HIS A 116 -20.05 -13.60 13.54
CA HIS A 116 -21.01 -14.49 14.24
C HIS A 116 -20.75 -15.97 13.96
N ASP A 117 -19.96 -16.30 12.96
CA ASP A 117 -19.81 -17.67 12.47
C ASP A 117 -18.36 -18.13 12.44
N ILE A 118 -17.53 -17.67 13.37
CA ILE A 118 -16.12 -18.08 13.40
C ILE A 118 -16.06 -19.59 13.59
N PRO A 119 -15.48 -20.33 12.63
CA PRO A 119 -15.39 -21.80 12.77
C PRO A 119 -14.60 -22.18 14.00
N LEU A 120 -15.07 -23.19 14.72
CA LEU A 120 -14.40 -23.62 15.95
C LEU A 120 -12.97 -24.08 15.67
N GLU A 121 -12.74 -24.70 14.52
CA GLU A 121 -11.40 -25.16 14.13
C GLU A 121 -10.40 -24.02 13.92
N TRP A 122 -10.87 -22.78 13.79
CA TRP A 122 -9.97 -21.63 13.75
C TRP A 122 -9.44 -21.28 15.15
N LEU A 123 -10.14 -21.70 16.19
CA LEU A 123 -9.89 -21.24 17.56
C LEU A 123 -9.16 -22.27 18.42
N ILE A 124 -8.98 -23.48 17.90
CA ILE A 124 -8.36 -24.58 18.66
C ILE A 124 -7.12 -25.14 18.01
#